data_8b1a8cf17e77279693ba1d6f0d1c8776
#
_entry.id   8b1a8cf17e77279693ba1d6f0d1c8776
#
_cell.length_a   1.000
_cell.length_b   1.000
_cell.length_c   1.000
_cell.angle_alpha   90.00
_cell.angle_beta   90.00
_cell.angle_gamma   90.00
#
_symmetry.space_group_name_H-M   'P 1'
#
loop_
_entity.id
_entity.type
_entity.pdbx_description
1 polymer ?
#
loop_
_entity_poly.entity_id
_entity_poly.type
_entity_poly.pdbx_seq_one_letter_code
_entity_poly.pdbx_strand_id
1 'polypeptide(L)'
;MLACVCAIPVFAQKDTTTVISYNIRLNTPNDGDNIWDNRKDCSVTMVKMERPDFLCVQEAYFVQLDYLDKNLPDYQYIGVGRDDGKHGGEHMAILYRKDRFEVVEHGDFWLSETPDVCSRGWDAACHRIVTWGYFRDKKTGKHLYCFNTHLDHVGEVARRESVKLITQRIKEIVKDKKAPIYLTGDFNSDISSDIFVPLKKVLKQARKDAPVTDNKGTYNGWGSAANIFVIDHIFYKNAKPVLFKTLDGNIYGRPLISDHYPIKGVFLN
;
A
#
# COMPACT_ATOMS: atom_id res chain seq x y z
N MET A 1 10.99 -6.98 -55.49
CA MET A 1 10.10 -6.83 -54.37
C MET A 1 10.89 -6.25 -53.20
N LEU A 2 10.75 -4.96 -52.91
CA LEU A 2 11.37 -4.36 -51.74
C LEU A 2 10.47 -4.63 -50.54
N ALA A 3 10.96 -5.36 -49.56
CA ALA A 3 10.27 -5.53 -48.26
C ALA A 3 10.43 -4.24 -47.46
N CYS A 4 9.35 -3.50 -47.31
CA CYS A 4 9.29 -2.34 -46.45
C CYS A 4 9.24 -2.82 -44.98
N VAL A 5 10.38 -2.78 -44.28
CA VAL A 5 10.46 -3.04 -42.85
C VAL A 5 9.90 -1.82 -42.16
N CYS A 6 8.62 -1.87 -41.77
CA CYS A 6 8.04 -0.87 -40.85
C CYS A 6 8.73 -1.00 -39.50
N ALA A 7 9.64 -0.07 -39.21
CA ALA A 7 10.18 0.11 -37.88
C ALA A 7 9.02 0.62 -36.96
N ILE A 8 8.52 -0.26 -36.09
CA ILE A 8 7.60 0.13 -35.03
C ILE A 8 8.42 1.03 -34.10
N PRO A 9 8.00 2.29 -33.84
CA PRO A 9 8.71 3.15 -32.91
C PRO A 9 8.64 2.48 -31.53
N VAL A 10 9.79 2.09 -31.00
CA VAL A 10 9.95 1.72 -29.60
C VAL A 10 9.70 3.00 -28.80
N PHE A 11 8.45 3.19 -28.36
CA PHE A 11 8.18 4.22 -27.37
C PHE A 11 9.05 3.89 -26.16
N ALA A 12 10.01 4.76 -25.86
CA ALA A 12 10.81 4.65 -24.65
C ALA A 12 9.81 4.46 -23.50
N GLN A 13 9.86 3.29 -22.87
CA GLN A 13 8.97 2.95 -21.76
C GLN A 13 9.18 4.02 -20.70
N LYS A 14 8.18 4.90 -20.54
CA LYS A 14 8.25 5.99 -19.57
C LYS A 14 8.60 5.38 -18.20
N ASP A 15 9.49 6.04 -17.49
CA ASP A 15 9.92 5.62 -16.15
C ASP A 15 8.75 5.81 -15.18
N THR A 16 7.95 4.74 -15.03
CA THR A 16 6.77 4.73 -14.18
C THR A 16 6.99 3.86 -12.96
N THR A 17 6.42 4.26 -11.83
CA THR A 17 6.29 3.43 -10.64
C THR A 17 4.82 3.09 -10.42
N THR A 18 4.52 1.81 -10.26
CA THR A 18 3.19 1.28 -9.94
C THR A 18 3.15 0.86 -8.47
N VAL A 19 2.22 1.43 -7.72
CA VAL A 19 2.01 1.14 -6.30
C VAL A 19 0.59 0.61 -6.11
N ILE A 20 0.44 -0.50 -5.39
CA ILE A 20 -0.86 -1.04 -4.95
C ILE A 20 -0.92 -1.01 -3.43
N SER A 21 -1.99 -0.46 -2.86
CA SER A 21 -2.40 -0.64 -1.47
C SER A 21 -3.48 -1.70 -1.40
N TYR A 22 -3.33 -2.68 -0.51
CA TYR A 22 -4.22 -3.83 -0.43
C TYR A 22 -4.38 -4.28 1.02
N ASN A 23 -5.49 -3.88 1.66
CA ASN A 23 -5.93 -4.56 2.87
C ASN A 23 -6.34 -5.99 2.46
N ILE A 24 -5.47 -6.97 2.83
CA ILE A 24 -5.61 -8.36 2.39
C ILE A 24 -6.64 -9.14 3.20
N ARG A 25 -7.21 -8.52 4.22
CA ARG A 25 -8.03 -9.13 5.26
C ARG A 25 -7.28 -10.22 6.03
N LEU A 26 -7.22 -10.10 7.32
CA LEU A 26 -6.54 -11.05 8.21
C LEU A 26 -7.07 -12.49 8.02
N ASN A 27 -6.22 -13.46 8.31
CA ASN A 27 -6.63 -14.86 8.30
C ASN A 27 -7.45 -15.18 9.55
N THR A 28 -8.76 -15.26 9.38
CA THR A 28 -9.71 -15.61 10.45
C THR A 28 -10.72 -16.66 9.98
N PRO A 29 -11.06 -17.65 10.82
CA PRO A 29 -12.09 -18.62 10.50
C PRO A 29 -13.51 -18.03 10.46
N ASN A 30 -13.69 -16.81 10.98
CA ASN A 30 -14.99 -16.14 11.06
C ASN A 30 -15.49 -15.60 9.72
N ASP A 31 -14.65 -15.58 8.68
CA ASP A 31 -15.01 -15.09 7.36
C ASP A 31 -15.76 -16.13 6.49
N GLY A 32 -16.12 -17.33 7.03
CA GLY A 32 -16.88 -18.35 6.32
C GLY A 32 -16.24 -18.77 5.00
N ASP A 33 -16.96 -18.63 3.88
CA ASP A 33 -16.44 -18.95 2.55
C ASP A 33 -15.33 -18.01 2.07
N ASN A 34 -15.10 -16.90 2.78
CA ASN A 34 -14.08 -15.91 2.46
C ASN A 34 -12.80 -16.07 3.29
N ILE A 35 -12.60 -17.21 3.98
CA ILE A 35 -11.35 -17.50 4.68
C ILE A 35 -10.14 -17.39 3.74
N TRP A 36 -8.97 -17.12 4.31
CA TRP A 36 -7.73 -16.94 3.54
C TRP A 36 -7.44 -18.08 2.55
N ASP A 37 -7.64 -19.32 2.97
CA ASP A 37 -7.37 -20.49 2.13
C ASP A 37 -8.16 -20.51 0.82
N ASN A 38 -9.35 -19.93 0.81
CA ASN A 38 -10.20 -19.86 -0.39
C ASN A 38 -9.88 -18.69 -1.33
N ARG A 39 -9.05 -17.71 -0.90
CA ARG A 39 -8.76 -16.49 -1.67
C ARG A 39 -7.25 -16.20 -1.87
N LYS A 40 -6.37 -16.96 -1.24
CA LYS A 40 -4.92 -16.77 -1.30
C LYS A 40 -4.36 -16.81 -2.74
N ASP A 41 -4.83 -17.78 -3.55
CA ASP A 41 -4.41 -17.91 -4.96
C ASP A 41 -4.92 -16.76 -5.83
N CYS A 42 -6.10 -16.24 -5.51
CA CYS A 42 -6.66 -15.08 -6.20
C CYS A 42 -5.87 -13.81 -5.88
N SER A 43 -5.38 -13.66 -4.64
CA SER A 43 -4.48 -12.57 -4.25
C SER A 43 -3.15 -12.65 -5.00
N VAL A 44 -2.56 -13.84 -5.12
CA VAL A 44 -1.35 -14.07 -5.92
C VAL A 44 -1.61 -13.77 -7.41
N THR A 45 -2.77 -14.21 -7.93
CA THR A 45 -3.17 -13.95 -9.32
C THR A 45 -3.28 -12.45 -9.59
N MET A 46 -3.90 -11.69 -8.68
CA MET A 46 -3.98 -10.23 -8.76
C MET A 46 -2.59 -9.61 -8.87
N VAL A 47 -1.67 -10.00 -8.00
CA VAL A 47 -0.29 -9.46 -8.04
C VAL A 47 0.43 -9.81 -9.33
N LYS A 48 0.30 -11.05 -9.83
CA LYS A 48 0.91 -11.48 -11.10
C LYS A 48 0.35 -10.73 -12.31
N MET A 49 -0.96 -10.46 -12.32
CA MET A 49 -1.62 -9.74 -13.42
C MET A 49 -1.31 -8.24 -13.40
N GLU A 50 -1.40 -7.61 -12.23
CA GLU A 50 -1.19 -6.18 -12.08
C GLU A 50 0.29 -5.78 -12.02
N ARG A 51 1.15 -6.71 -11.63
CA ARG A 51 2.62 -6.61 -11.54
C ARG A 51 3.10 -5.27 -10.97
N PRO A 52 2.66 -4.89 -9.75
CA PRO A 52 3.07 -3.64 -9.15
C PRO A 52 4.58 -3.63 -8.85
N ASP A 53 5.17 -2.45 -8.87
CA ASP A 53 6.54 -2.25 -8.36
C ASP A 53 6.58 -2.36 -6.84
N PHE A 54 5.52 -1.86 -6.19
CA PHE A 54 5.30 -1.95 -4.74
C PHE A 54 3.88 -2.44 -4.46
N LEU A 55 3.76 -3.52 -3.72
CA LEU A 55 2.53 -4.02 -3.13
C LEU A 55 2.60 -3.77 -1.63
N CYS A 56 1.76 -2.89 -1.13
CA CYS A 56 1.66 -2.52 0.28
C CYS A 56 0.45 -3.20 0.88
N VAL A 57 0.64 -4.18 1.75
CA VAL A 57 -0.46 -4.95 2.34
C VAL A 57 -0.73 -4.51 3.78
N GLN A 58 -2.01 -4.56 4.18
CA GLN A 58 -2.47 -4.37 5.54
C GLN A 58 -3.19 -5.63 6.02
N GLU A 59 -3.30 -5.82 7.32
CA GLU A 59 -3.90 -6.99 8.00
C GLU A 59 -3.20 -8.33 7.74
N ALA A 60 -2.05 -8.35 7.10
CA ALA A 60 -1.38 -9.60 6.76
C ALA A 60 -0.77 -10.26 8.01
N TYR A 61 -1.28 -11.42 8.42
CA TYR A 61 -0.57 -12.27 9.37
C TYR A 61 0.66 -12.91 8.70
N PHE A 62 1.64 -13.31 9.51
CA PHE A 62 2.87 -13.92 9.02
C PHE A 62 2.61 -15.11 8.06
N VAL A 63 1.61 -15.95 8.33
CA VAL A 63 1.23 -17.07 7.46
C VAL A 63 0.77 -16.61 6.07
N GLN A 64 0.15 -15.43 5.97
CA GLN A 64 -0.28 -14.86 4.69
C GLN A 64 0.92 -14.27 3.93
N LEU A 65 1.84 -13.60 4.63
CA LEU A 65 3.09 -13.10 4.04
C LEU A 65 3.99 -14.24 3.56
N ASP A 66 4.16 -15.30 4.35
CA ASP A 66 4.92 -16.49 3.97
C ASP A 66 4.34 -17.14 2.71
N TYR A 67 3.00 -17.18 2.58
CA TYR A 67 2.35 -17.67 1.39
C TYR A 67 2.62 -16.78 0.16
N LEU A 68 2.52 -15.46 0.33
CA LEU A 68 2.82 -14.51 -0.76
C LEU A 68 4.30 -14.60 -1.18
N ASP A 69 5.23 -14.63 -0.24
CA ASP A 69 6.67 -14.71 -0.51
C ASP A 69 7.02 -15.98 -1.33
N LYS A 70 6.48 -17.13 -0.94
CA LYS A 70 6.67 -18.41 -1.64
C LYS A 70 6.09 -18.41 -3.06
N ASN A 71 4.97 -17.72 -3.31
CA ASN A 71 4.23 -17.75 -4.57
C ASN A 71 4.50 -16.54 -5.48
N LEU A 72 5.27 -15.55 -5.00
CA LEU A 72 5.68 -14.35 -5.71
C LEU A 72 7.21 -14.23 -5.73
N PRO A 73 7.92 -15.16 -6.38
CA PRO A 73 9.39 -15.24 -6.32
C PRO A 73 10.11 -13.99 -6.88
N ASP A 74 9.41 -13.14 -7.64
CA ASP A 74 9.96 -11.87 -8.16
C ASP A 74 9.96 -10.75 -7.11
N TYR A 75 9.36 -10.98 -5.94
CA TYR A 75 9.23 -10.00 -4.87
C TYR A 75 10.09 -10.39 -3.66
N GLN A 76 10.40 -9.38 -2.87
CA GLN A 76 10.84 -9.47 -1.48
C GLN A 76 10.02 -8.50 -0.66
N TYR A 77 9.97 -8.66 0.66
CA TYR A 77 9.24 -7.73 1.51
C TYR A 77 10.08 -7.22 2.69
N ILE A 78 9.64 -6.08 3.22
CA ILE A 78 10.06 -5.49 4.49
C ILE A 78 8.84 -5.28 5.37
N GLY A 79 9.04 -5.18 6.67
CA GLY A 79 8.01 -4.96 7.68
C GLY A 79 7.98 -6.07 8.72
N VAL A 80 7.51 -5.73 9.90
CA VAL A 80 7.44 -6.61 11.07
C VAL A 80 6.01 -6.69 11.61
N GLY A 81 5.73 -7.68 12.44
CA GLY A 81 4.46 -7.83 13.15
C GLY A 81 4.27 -6.73 14.18
N ARG A 82 3.08 -6.13 14.20
CA ARG A 82 2.76 -4.97 15.02
C ARG A 82 2.75 -5.23 16.53
N ASP A 83 2.60 -6.51 16.95
CA ASP A 83 2.43 -6.86 18.36
C ASP A 83 3.74 -7.20 19.08
N ASP A 84 4.82 -7.49 18.34
CA ASP A 84 6.10 -7.87 18.94
C ASP A 84 7.35 -7.35 18.19
N GLY A 85 7.14 -6.66 17.07
CA GLY A 85 8.25 -6.22 16.21
C GLY A 85 8.96 -7.35 15.49
N LYS A 86 8.33 -8.51 15.35
CA LYS A 86 8.86 -9.72 14.67
C LYS A 86 7.79 -10.31 13.77
N HIS A 87 7.04 -11.31 14.25
CA HIS A 87 6.01 -12.01 13.49
C HIS A 87 4.63 -11.96 14.17
N GLY A 88 4.53 -11.37 15.36
CA GLY A 88 3.29 -11.27 16.12
C GLY A 88 2.34 -10.23 15.57
N GLY A 89 1.08 -10.62 15.41
CA GLY A 89 0.02 -9.76 14.91
C GLY A 89 0.08 -9.50 13.41
N GLU A 90 -0.63 -8.47 12.99
CA GLU A 90 -0.70 -8.06 11.59
C GLU A 90 0.56 -7.29 11.17
N HIS A 91 0.92 -7.43 9.90
CA HIS A 91 2.02 -6.70 9.26
C HIS A 91 1.47 -5.66 8.29
N MET A 92 2.12 -4.50 8.27
CA MET A 92 1.94 -3.47 7.24
C MET A 92 3.09 -3.61 6.23
N ALA A 93 3.21 -4.80 5.63
CA ALA A 93 4.37 -5.13 4.81
C ALA A 93 4.38 -4.38 3.47
N ILE A 94 5.59 -4.13 2.97
CA ILE A 94 5.84 -3.59 1.63
C ILE A 94 6.58 -4.65 0.84
N LEU A 95 5.88 -5.30 -0.10
CA LEU A 95 6.50 -6.20 -1.07
C LEU A 95 6.96 -5.35 -2.27
N TYR A 96 8.19 -5.55 -2.72
CA TYR A 96 8.78 -4.81 -3.83
C TYR A 96 9.42 -5.75 -4.86
N ARG A 97 9.40 -5.36 -6.12
CA ARG A 97 10.05 -6.10 -7.20
C ARG A 97 11.57 -6.08 -7.04
N LYS A 98 12.16 -7.22 -6.65
CA LYS A 98 13.60 -7.35 -6.39
C LYS A 98 14.47 -7.30 -7.66
N ASP A 99 13.89 -7.55 -8.85
CA ASP A 99 14.57 -7.38 -10.13
C ASP A 99 14.80 -5.90 -10.46
N ARG A 100 13.94 -5.01 -9.97
CA ARG A 100 13.99 -3.57 -10.24
C ARG A 100 14.53 -2.75 -9.08
N PHE A 101 14.19 -3.10 -7.86
CA PHE A 101 14.52 -2.29 -6.68
C PHE A 101 15.43 -3.04 -5.72
N GLU A 102 16.23 -2.27 -4.99
CA GLU A 102 16.93 -2.73 -3.80
C GLU A 102 16.61 -1.80 -2.63
N VAL A 103 16.54 -2.37 -1.43
CA VAL A 103 16.37 -1.62 -0.18
C VAL A 103 17.72 -1.02 0.21
N VAL A 104 17.74 0.30 0.40
CA VAL A 104 18.91 1.04 0.91
C VAL A 104 18.81 1.18 2.42
N GLU A 105 17.61 1.53 2.90
CA GLU A 105 17.29 1.70 4.31
C GLU A 105 15.82 1.37 4.54
N HIS A 106 15.48 0.80 5.67
CA HIS A 106 14.09 0.56 6.05
C HIS A 106 13.92 0.57 7.55
N GLY A 107 12.67 0.63 8.00
CA GLY A 107 12.33 0.53 9.40
C GLY A 107 10.84 0.53 9.63
N ASP A 108 10.51 0.40 10.91
CA ASP A 108 9.15 0.39 11.40
C ASP A 108 9.04 1.35 12.58
N PHE A 109 7.86 1.94 12.79
CA PHE A 109 7.57 2.70 14.00
C PHE A 109 6.12 2.55 14.39
N TRP A 110 5.84 2.50 15.70
CA TRP A 110 4.50 2.36 16.24
C TRP A 110 3.76 3.68 16.27
N LEU A 111 2.47 3.63 16.01
CA LEU A 111 1.57 4.77 16.09
C LEU A 111 1.10 4.94 17.54
N SER A 112 1.98 5.52 18.34
CA SER A 112 1.81 5.73 19.78
C SER A 112 2.64 6.92 20.26
N GLU A 113 2.52 7.25 21.54
CA GLU A 113 3.34 8.24 22.23
C GLU A 113 4.82 7.81 22.34
N THR A 114 5.10 6.50 22.14
CA THR A 114 6.45 5.92 22.18
C THR A 114 6.74 5.16 20.89
N PRO A 115 6.93 5.86 19.73
CA PRO A 115 6.93 5.24 18.41
C PRO A 115 8.09 4.28 18.13
N ASP A 116 9.17 4.36 18.90
CA ASP A 116 10.37 3.55 18.66
C ASP A 116 10.35 2.21 19.44
N VAL A 117 9.28 1.94 20.17
CA VAL A 117 9.04 0.68 20.88
C VAL A 117 7.65 0.14 20.58
N CYS A 118 7.49 -1.21 20.64
CA CYS A 118 6.20 -1.84 20.46
C CYS A 118 5.22 -1.36 21.54
N SER A 119 4.25 -0.55 21.14
CA SER A 119 3.30 0.08 22.04
C SER A 119 1.98 0.41 21.35
N ARG A 120 0.90 0.48 22.14
CA ARG A 120 -0.42 0.89 21.69
C ARG A 120 -0.64 2.35 22.10
N GLY A 121 -0.97 3.20 21.15
CA GLY A 121 -1.11 4.63 21.37
C GLY A 121 -2.53 5.10 21.64
N TRP A 122 -2.66 6.12 22.45
CA TRP A 122 -3.89 6.87 22.73
C TRP A 122 -5.08 5.95 23.06
N ASP A 123 -6.21 6.13 22.35
CA ASP A 123 -7.43 5.32 22.49
C ASP A 123 -7.51 4.16 21.48
N ALA A 124 -6.39 3.77 20.85
CA ALA A 124 -6.37 2.70 19.85
C ALA A 124 -6.84 1.35 20.43
N ALA A 125 -7.65 0.61 19.68
CA ALA A 125 -8.05 -0.76 20.03
C ALA A 125 -6.90 -1.77 19.90
N CYS A 126 -5.97 -1.53 18.98
CA CYS A 126 -4.85 -2.43 18.65
C CYS A 126 -3.55 -1.64 18.54
N HIS A 127 -2.40 -2.35 18.59
CA HIS A 127 -1.15 -1.77 18.11
C HIS A 127 -1.29 -1.38 16.64
N ARG A 128 -0.75 -0.23 16.28
CA ARG A 128 -0.70 0.26 14.91
C ARG A 128 0.73 0.64 14.56
N ILE A 129 1.14 0.35 13.35
CA ILE A 129 2.53 0.46 12.91
C ILE A 129 2.61 1.08 11.52
N VAL A 130 3.71 1.73 11.22
CA VAL A 130 4.11 2.13 9.87
C VAL A 130 5.36 1.37 9.51
N THR A 131 5.34 0.71 8.37
CA THR A 131 6.56 0.20 7.71
C THR A 131 6.99 1.19 6.65
N TRP A 132 8.28 1.45 6.54
CA TRP A 132 8.83 2.31 5.50
C TRP A 132 10.12 1.74 4.90
N GLY A 133 10.38 2.10 3.65
CA GLY A 133 11.63 1.79 2.98
C GLY A 133 12.10 2.94 2.09
N TYR A 134 13.42 3.09 2.00
CA TYR A 134 14.15 3.89 1.03
C TYR A 134 14.76 2.94 0.02
N PHE A 135 14.37 3.08 -1.22
CA PHE A 135 14.71 2.14 -2.29
C PHE A 135 15.51 2.82 -3.38
N ARG A 136 16.41 2.07 -4.02
CA ARG A 136 17.10 2.46 -5.25
C ARG A 136 16.53 1.66 -6.43
N ASP A 137 16.12 2.34 -7.48
CA ASP A 137 15.78 1.73 -8.76
C ASP A 137 17.07 1.34 -9.47
N LYS A 138 17.30 0.04 -9.64
CA LYS A 138 18.52 -0.52 -10.27
C LYS A 138 18.69 -0.12 -11.72
N LYS A 139 17.57 0.19 -12.41
CA LYS A 139 17.56 0.57 -13.83
C LYS A 139 17.98 2.03 -14.02
N THR A 140 17.49 2.93 -13.15
CA THR A 140 17.67 4.37 -13.33
C THR A 140 18.68 4.98 -12.35
N GLY A 141 19.02 4.26 -11.27
CA GLY A 141 19.83 4.75 -10.17
C GLY A 141 19.09 5.75 -9.26
N LYS A 142 17.86 6.11 -9.58
CA LYS A 142 17.05 7.03 -8.77
C LYS A 142 16.55 6.35 -7.50
N HIS A 143 16.26 7.17 -6.50
CA HIS A 143 15.75 6.71 -5.22
C HIS A 143 14.31 7.14 -5.00
N LEU A 144 13.59 6.41 -4.15
CA LEU A 144 12.23 6.73 -3.70
C LEU A 144 11.98 6.22 -2.28
N TYR A 145 10.97 6.79 -1.63
CA TYR A 145 10.47 6.32 -0.34
C TYR A 145 9.07 5.72 -0.50
N CYS A 146 8.83 4.60 0.17
CA CYS A 146 7.52 3.99 0.29
C CYS A 146 7.19 3.77 1.77
N PHE A 147 5.98 4.16 2.17
CA PHE A 147 5.43 4.02 3.53
C PHE A 147 4.10 3.27 3.44
N ASN A 148 3.83 2.41 4.40
CA ASN A 148 2.59 1.65 4.49
C ASN A 148 2.06 1.62 5.92
N THR A 149 0.74 1.80 6.10
CA THR A 149 0.12 1.85 7.42
C THR A 149 -1.31 1.29 7.43
N HIS A 150 -1.83 1.03 8.62
CA HIS A 150 -3.24 0.76 8.88
C HIS A 150 -3.63 1.49 10.17
N LEU A 151 -4.48 2.51 10.06
CA LEU A 151 -4.92 3.29 11.20
C LEU A 151 -5.96 2.54 12.03
N ASP A 152 -6.16 2.98 13.27
CA ASP A 152 -7.09 2.31 14.17
C ASP A 152 -8.55 2.47 13.72
N HIS A 153 -9.31 1.37 13.80
CA HIS A 153 -10.69 1.32 13.35
C HIS A 153 -11.69 1.85 14.40
N VAL A 154 -11.28 1.98 15.67
CA VAL A 154 -12.10 2.46 16.78
C VAL A 154 -11.67 3.85 17.25
N GLY A 155 -10.40 4.01 17.65
CA GLY A 155 -9.85 5.17 18.31
C GLY A 155 -9.80 6.41 17.40
N GLU A 156 -10.63 7.42 17.66
CA GLU A 156 -10.62 8.66 16.89
C GLU A 156 -9.40 9.52 17.21
N VAL A 157 -9.02 9.59 18.50
CA VAL A 157 -7.80 10.29 18.93
C VAL A 157 -6.59 9.60 18.32
N ALA A 158 -6.55 8.27 18.37
CA ALA A 158 -5.47 7.47 17.78
C ALA A 158 -5.31 7.75 16.27
N ARG A 159 -6.40 7.79 15.49
CA ARG A 159 -6.32 8.14 14.07
C ARG A 159 -5.76 9.55 13.84
N ARG A 160 -6.24 10.53 14.59
CA ARG A 160 -5.81 11.93 14.49
C ARG A 160 -4.33 12.11 14.82
N GLU A 161 -3.91 11.58 15.95
CA GLU A 161 -2.52 11.69 16.40
C GLU A 161 -1.58 10.84 15.53
N SER A 162 -2.02 9.68 15.06
CA SER A 162 -1.28 8.85 14.10
C SER A 162 -0.95 9.62 12.82
N VAL A 163 -1.90 10.34 12.23
CA VAL A 163 -1.64 11.13 11.01
C VAL A 163 -0.65 12.26 11.27
N LYS A 164 -0.71 12.90 12.45
CA LYS A 164 0.29 13.91 12.85
C LYS A 164 1.68 13.28 12.97
N LEU A 165 1.78 12.15 13.68
CA LEU A 165 3.04 11.42 13.87
C LEU A 165 3.62 10.95 12.53
N ILE A 166 2.82 10.34 11.66
CA ILE A 166 3.24 9.93 10.31
C ILE A 166 3.80 11.15 9.54
N THR A 167 3.08 12.28 9.59
CA THR A 167 3.51 13.51 8.91
C THR A 167 4.85 14.02 9.42
N GLN A 168 5.08 13.94 10.73
CA GLN A 168 6.34 14.31 11.37
C GLN A 168 7.46 13.33 10.98
N ARG A 169 7.24 12.02 11.14
CA ARG A 169 8.24 10.99 10.84
C ARG A 169 8.65 10.99 9.36
N ILE A 170 7.72 11.23 8.42
CA ILE A 170 8.07 11.42 7.01
C ILE A 170 9.08 12.57 6.83
N LYS A 171 8.90 13.71 7.52
CA LYS A 171 9.83 14.84 7.43
C LYS A 171 11.21 14.53 8.01
N GLU A 172 11.26 13.69 9.05
CA GLU A 172 12.50 13.26 9.73
C GLU A 172 13.23 12.19 8.91
N ILE A 173 12.53 11.18 8.40
CA ILE A 173 13.08 10.04 7.65
C ILE A 173 13.56 10.47 6.26
N VAL A 174 12.77 11.27 5.54
CA VAL A 174 13.08 11.65 4.15
C VAL A 174 14.22 12.65 4.11
N LYS A 175 15.42 12.17 3.83
CA LYS A 175 16.64 13.00 3.66
C LYS A 175 16.77 13.53 2.25
N ASP A 176 16.53 12.71 1.23
CA ASP A 176 16.47 13.14 -0.17
C ASP A 176 15.14 13.85 -0.45
N LYS A 177 15.16 15.18 -0.40
CA LYS A 177 13.97 16.02 -0.58
C LYS A 177 13.42 16.03 -2.00
N LYS A 178 14.15 15.47 -2.97
CA LYS A 178 13.73 15.36 -4.39
C LYS A 178 13.19 13.97 -4.74
N ALA A 179 13.49 12.95 -3.95
CA ALA A 179 13.02 11.60 -4.17
C ALA A 179 11.47 11.53 -4.13
N PRO A 180 10.84 10.74 -5.01
CA PRO A 180 9.44 10.40 -4.88
C PRO A 180 9.12 9.79 -3.52
N ILE A 181 7.96 10.14 -2.99
CA ILE A 181 7.42 9.60 -1.73
C ILE A 181 6.04 9.03 -2.03
N TYR A 182 5.80 7.81 -1.60
CA TYR A 182 4.49 7.15 -1.61
C TYR A 182 4.13 6.76 -0.19
N LEU A 183 2.90 7.08 0.23
CA LEU A 183 2.31 6.61 1.48
C LEU A 183 0.99 5.94 1.15
N THR A 184 0.87 4.69 1.51
CA THR A 184 -0.32 3.85 1.29
C THR A 184 -0.91 3.41 2.61
N GLY A 185 -2.15 2.99 2.59
CA GLY A 185 -2.75 2.31 3.73
C GLY A 185 -4.26 2.30 3.71
N ASP A 186 -4.79 1.54 4.67
CA ASP A 186 -6.14 1.65 5.18
C ASP A 186 -6.12 2.69 6.32
N PHE A 187 -6.74 3.82 6.07
CA PHE A 187 -6.77 4.92 7.05
C PHE A 187 -8.02 4.89 7.94
N ASN A 188 -8.92 3.93 7.73
CA ASN A 188 -10.20 3.86 8.43
C ASN A 188 -10.94 5.20 8.48
N SER A 189 -10.74 6.04 7.48
CA SER A 189 -11.27 7.41 7.40
C SER A 189 -11.40 7.86 5.96
N ASP A 190 -12.51 8.53 5.65
CA ASP A 190 -12.69 9.21 4.37
C ASP A 190 -11.77 10.42 4.24
N ILE A 191 -11.35 10.72 3.02
CA ILE A 191 -10.40 11.81 2.73
C ILE A 191 -10.92 13.20 3.12
N SER A 192 -12.22 13.38 3.27
CA SER A 192 -12.81 14.63 3.75
C SER A 192 -12.55 14.88 5.24
N SER A 193 -12.20 13.85 5.99
CA SER A 193 -11.89 13.99 7.42
C SER A 193 -10.75 14.99 7.67
N ASP A 194 -10.91 15.75 8.75
CA ASP A 194 -9.96 16.76 9.21
C ASP A 194 -8.64 16.18 9.72
N ILE A 195 -8.62 14.87 10.04
CA ILE A 195 -7.38 14.17 10.45
C ILE A 195 -6.28 14.32 9.38
N PHE A 196 -6.65 14.42 8.10
CA PHE A 196 -5.71 14.54 6.98
C PHE A 196 -5.16 15.96 6.76
N VAL A 197 -5.62 16.97 7.48
CA VAL A 197 -5.15 18.36 7.31
C VAL A 197 -3.62 18.49 7.42
N PRO A 198 -2.93 17.90 8.43
CA PRO A 198 -1.47 17.97 8.49
C PRO A 198 -0.78 17.23 7.34
N LEU A 199 -1.29 16.08 6.94
CA LEU A 199 -0.72 15.25 5.87
C LEU A 199 -0.86 15.94 4.49
N LYS A 200 -2.01 16.52 4.21
CA LYS A 200 -2.30 17.26 2.95
C LYS A 200 -1.41 18.48 2.74
N LYS A 201 -0.75 19.00 3.79
CA LYS A 201 0.27 20.06 3.67
C LYS A 201 1.61 19.54 3.14
N VAL A 202 1.84 18.23 3.20
CA VAL A 202 3.13 17.60 2.86
C VAL A 202 3.03 16.71 1.63
N LEU A 203 1.95 15.95 1.51
CA LEU A 203 1.68 15.00 0.44
C LEU A 203 0.37 15.36 -0.29
N LYS A 204 0.27 14.94 -1.54
CA LYS A 204 -0.93 15.02 -2.38
C LYS A 204 -1.63 13.67 -2.44
N GLN A 205 -2.90 13.65 -2.84
CA GLN A 205 -3.69 12.41 -2.98
C GLN A 205 -3.73 11.95 -4.45
N ALA A 206 -3.34 10.70 -4.71
CA ALA A 206 -3.26 10.15 -6.06
C ALA A 206 -4.63 10.10 -6.77
N ARG A 207 -5.68 9.65 -6.07
CA ARG A 207 -7.05 9.58 -6.62
C ARG A 207 -7.56 10.93 -7.13
N LYS A 208 -7.27 12.01 -6.40
CA LYS A 208 -7.69 13.36 -6.75
C LYS A 208 -6.96 13.92 -7.97
N ASP A 209 -5.64 13.62 -8.05
CA ASP A 209 -4.77 14.31 -8.99
C ASP A 209 -4.49 13.51 -10.27
N ALA A 210 -4.82 12.20 -10.30
CA ALA A 210 -4.65 11.38 -11.50
C ALA A 210 -5.66 11.75 -12.58
N PRO A 211 -5.22 11.98 -13.83
CA PRO A 211 -6.12 12.30 -14.94
C PRO A 211 -7.05 11.14 -15.32
N VAL A 212 -6.64 9.90 -15.05
CA VAL A 212 -7.48 8.71 -15.17
C VAL A 212 -7.73 8.19 -13.77
N THR A 213 -8.96 8.28 -13.31
CA THR A 213 -9.35 7.93 -11.94
C THR A 213 -10.76 7.38 -11.89
N ASP A 214 -11.15 6.81 -10.75
CA ASP A 214 -12.51 6.41 -10.45
C ASP A 214 -12.95 6.96 -9.08
N ASN A 215 -14.25 6.83 -8.76
CA ASN A 215 -14.88 7.23 -7.49
C ASN A 215 -15.53 6.03 -6.78
N LYS A 216 -15.05 4.83 -7.04
CA LYS A 216 -15.56 3.62 -6.38
C LYS A 216 -15.13 3.58 -4.92
N GLY A 217 -15.95 2.96 -4.07
CA GLY A 217 -15.56 2.66 -2.70
C GLY A 217 -14.39 1.68 -2.65
N THR A 218 -13.69 1.65 -1.53
CA THR A 218 -12.57 0.72 -1.32
C THR A 218 -12.93 -0.39 -0.34
N TYR A 219 -13.80 -0.13 0.63
CA TYR A 219 -14.34 -1.15 1.54
C TYR A 219 -15.64 -1.74 0.97
N ASN A 220 -15.68 -3.04 0.76
CA ASN A 220 -16.84 -3.77 0.21
C ASN A 220 -17.56 -4.65 1.24
N GLY A 221 -16.94 -4.97 2.39
CA GLY A 221 -17.54 -5.76 3.47
C GLY A 221 -18.08 -7.11 2.98
N TRP A 222 -17.34 -7.81 2.13
CA TRP A 222 -17.77 -9.05 1.48
C TRP A 222 -19.06 -8.90 0.64
N GLY A 223 -19.25 -7.75 0.02
CA GLY A 223 -20.42 -7.42 -0.77
C GLY A 223 -21.63 -6.92 0.04
N SER A 224 -21.50 -6.80 1.36
CA SER A 224 -22.56 -6.30 2.24
C SER A 224 -22.56 -4.77 2.38
N ALA A 225 -21.42 -4.10 2.15
CA ALA A 225 -21.32 -2.67 2.22
C ALA A 225 -21.85 -2.01 0.93
N ALA A 226 -22.60 -0.93 1.07
CA ALA A 226 -22.80 -0.03 -0.04
C ALA A 226 -21.41 0.48 -0.46
N ASN A 227 -21.04 0.33 -1.72
CA ASN A 227 -19.70 0.60 -2.27
C ASN A 227 -19.35 2.10 -2.29
N ILE A 228 -19.57 2.79 -1.17
CA ILE A 228 -19.39 4.23 -1.02
C ILE A 228 -18.25 4.60 -0.05
N PHE A 229 -17.76 3.64 0.76
CA PHE A 229 -16.69 3.93 1.72
C PHE A 229 -15.33 3.93 1.03
N VAL A 230 -14.65 5.07 1.09
CA VAL A 230 -13.28 5.25 0.57
C VAL A 230 -12.37 5.49 1.78
N ILE A 231 -11.77 4.43 2.28
CA ILE A 231 -10.92 4.46 3.47
C ILE A 231 -9.47 4.04 3.19
N ASP A 232 -9.23 3.47 2.01
CA ASP A 232 -7.89 3.16 1.51
C ASP A 232 -7.38 4.30 0.63
N HIS A 233 -6.17 4.78 0.86
CA HIS A 233 -5.61 5.92 0.15
C HIS A 233 -4.17 5.69 -0.29
N ILE A 234 -3.80 6.34 -1.40
CA ILE A 234 -2.41 6.51 -1.83
C ILE A 234 -2.12 8.01 -1.86
N PHE A 235 -1.18 8.43 -1.01
CA PHE A 235 -0.61 9.78 -1.03
C PHE A 235 0.75 9.75 -1.69
N TYR A 236 1.15 10.89 -2.28
CA TYR A 236 2.42 10.98 -2.99
C TYR A 236 3.03 12.38 -2.91
N LYS A 237 4.34 12.46 -3.22
CA LYS A 237 5.08 13.70 -3.45
C LYS A 237 6.20 13.46 -4.46
N ASN A 238 6.62 14.51 -5.18
CA ASN A 238 7.71 14.49 -6.16
C ASN A 238 7.54 13.45 -7.29
N ALA A 239 6.30 13.10 -7.62
CA ALA A 239 5.92 12.24 -8.71
C ALA A 239 4.69 12.81 -9.41
N LYS A 240 4.38 12.33 -10.61
CA LYS A 240 3.17 12.73 -11.34
C LYS A 240 2.25 11.54 -11.49
N PRO A 241 1.07 11.50 -10.83
CA PRO A 241 0.12 10.44 -11.03
C PRO A 241 -0.45 10.49 -12.44
N VAL A 242 -0.57 9.35 -13.10
CA VAL A 242 -1.15 9.21 -14.44
C VAL A 242 -2.40 8.35 -14.43
N LEU A 243 -2.49 7.44 -13.45
CA LEU A 243 -3.66 6.59 -13.27
C LEU A 243 -3.87 6.32 -11.78
N PHE A 244 -5.12 6.33 -11.35
CA PHE A 244 -5.60 5.72 -10.12
C PHE A 244 -6.76 4.79 -10.46
N LYS A 245 -6.81 3.59 -9.87
CA LYS A 245 -7.87 2.62 -10.13
C LYS A 245 -8.15 1.79 -8.88
N THR A 246 -9.45 1.61 -8.59
CA THR A 246 -9.95 0.58 -7.68
C THR A 246 -10.05 -0.74 -8.44
N LEU A 247 -9.41 -1.79 -7.94
CA LEU A 247 -9.34 -3.10 -8.58
C LEU A 247 -10.52 -3.97 -8.12
N ASP A 248 -11.71 -3.68 -8.63
CA ASP A 248 -12.99 -4.29 -8.24
C ASP A 248 -13.48 -5.38 -9.21
N GLY A 249 -12.63 -5.79 -10.16
CA GLY A 249 -13.00 -6.81 -11.13
C GLY A 249 -12.87 -8.23 -10.59
N ASN A 250 -13.77 -9.12 -11.05
CA ASN A 250 -13.73 -10.56 -10.74
C ASN A 250 -12.73 -11.35 -11.59
N ILE A 251 -11.77 -10.64 -12.21
CA ILE A 251 -10.78 -11.24 -13.14
C ILE A 251 -9.67 -12.02 -12.44
N TYR A 252 -9.59 -11.94 -11.12
CA TYR A 252 -8.56 -12.60 -10.32
C TYR A 252 -8.95 -13.99 -9.81
N GLY A 253 -10.10 -14.53 -10.27
CA GLY A 253 -10.59 -15.87 -9.93
C GLY A 253 -11.75 -15.89 -8.94
N ARG A 254 -12.02 -14.77 -8.25
CA ARG A 254 -13.19 -14.58 -7.38
C ARG A 254 -13.71 -13.15 -7.51
N PRO A 255 -15.03 -12.93 -7.28
CA PRO A 255 -15.60 -11.58 -7.27
C PRO A 255 -14.95 -10.66 -6.22
N LEU A 256 -14.67 -11.23 -5.03
CA LEU A 256 -14.04 -10.51 -3.92
C LEU A 256 -12.83 -11.33 -3.42
N ILE A 257 -11.66 -10.72 -3.43
CA ILE A 257 -10.42 -11.32 -2.94
C ILE A 257 -10.05 -10.83 -1.53
N SER A 258 -10.76 -9.83 -1.04
CA SER A 258 -10.75 -9.27 0.32
C SER A 258 -12.06 -8.53 0.56
N ASP A 259 -12.36 -8.16 1.81
CA ASP A 259 -13.43 -7.22 2.15
C ASP A 259 -13.08 -5.77 1.81
N HIS A 260 -11.87 -5.54 1.30
CA HIS A 260 -11.44 -4.32 0.63
C HIS A 260 -11.08 -4.61 -0.83
N TYR A 261 -11.30 -3.63 -1.70
CA TYR A 261 -10.74 -3.64 -3.04
C TYR A 261 -9.32 -3.08 -3.01
N PRO A 262 -8.33 -3.76 -3.61
CA PRO A 262 -7.01 -3.16 -3.80
C PRO A 262 -7.13 -1.87 -4.61
N ILE A 263 -6.30 -0.88 -4.31
CA ILE A 263 -6.21 0.37 -5.06
C ILE A 263 -4.83 0.50 -5.70
N LYS A 264 -4.81 0.93 -6.96
CA LYS A 264 -3.60 1.03 -7.79
C LYS A 264 -3.34 2.48 -8.18
N GLY A 265 -2.12 2.95 -7.94
CA GLY A 265 -1.60 4.20 -8.47
C GLY A 265 -0.45 3.95 -9.45
N VAL A 266 -0.43 4.65 -10.58
CA VAL A 266 0.68 4.66 -11.53
C VAL A 266 1.22 6.08 -11.63
N PHE A 267 2.55 6.22 -11.49
CA PHE A 267 3.23 7.51 -11.41
C PHE A 267 4.37 7.60 -12.41
N LEU A 268 4.58 8.78 -12.98
CA LEU A 268 5.82 9.17 -13.64
C LEU A 268 6.76 9.78 -12.59
N ASN A 269 8.01 9.30 -12.55
CA ASN A 269 9.06 9.73 -11.61
C ASN A 269 9.96 10.81 -12.23
#